data_6b4547e00cd24e6ac3cc37dce02c74d8
#
_entry.id   6b4547e00cd24e6ac3cc37dce02c74d8
#
_cell.length_a   1.000
_cell.length_b   1.000
_cell.length_c   1.000
_cell.angle_alpha   90.00
_cell.angle_beta   90.00
_cell.angle_gamma   90.00
#
_symmetry.space_group_name_H-M   'P 1'
#
loop_
_entity.id
_entity.type
_entity.pdbx_description
1 polymer ?
#
loop_
_entity_poly.entity_id
_entity_poly.type
_entity_poly.pdbx_seq_one_letter_code
_entity_poly.pdbx_strand_id
1 'polypeptide(L)'
;KSTLAELLSSLLRQKNYSVAKLSIDDFYYSKAKRRQLADTIHPLLRSRGVPGTHDVGLALQVLQQLAAAEEADEVRLPRFDKAIDDCLPDEACEQIQGPIDVVILEGWFVGVRPQEEAALAQPINALEADEDSDGRWREYVNSQLAADYQALFAQLDTLIMLQAPGFE
;
A
#
# COMPACT_ATOMS: atom_id res chain seq x y z
N LYS A 1 -1.57 -1.31 13.60
CA LYS A 1 -0.37 -1.06 12.78
C LYS A 1 -0.02 0.43 12.72
N SER A 2 -0.93 1.31 12.32
CA SER A 2 -0.67 2.76 12.18
C SER A 2 -0.25 3.42 13.50
N THR A 3 -0.83 3.05 14.63
CA THR A 3 -0.43 3.52 15.97
C THR A 3 1.02 3.14 16.30
N LEU A 4 1.44 1.91 15.95
CA LEU A 4 2.83 1.49 16.18
C LEU A 4 3.78 2.26 15.26
N ALA A 5 3.43 2.44 13.99
CA ALA A 5 4.23 3.23 13.06
C ALA A 5 4.40 4.68 13.54
N GLU A 6 3.34 5.28 14.11
CA GLU A 6 3.39 6.62 14.72
C GLU A 6 4.33 6.67 15.93
N LEU A 7 4.20 5.69 16.82
CA LEU A 7 5.07 5.58 18.00
C LEU A 7 6.54 5.42 17.61
N LEU A 8 6.84 4.52 16.68
CA LEU A 8 8.20 4.30 16.18
C LEU A 8 8.77 5.57 15.52
N SER A 9 7.98 6.23 14.66
CA SER A 9 8.36 7.50 14.05
C SER A 9 8.70 8.56 15.10
N SER A 10 7.87 8.69 16.13
CA SER A 10 8.08 9.63 17.22
C SER A 10 9.36 9.32 18.03
N LEU A 11 9.59 8.04 18.36
CA LEU A 11 10.79 7.62 19.10
C LEU A 11 12.08 7.82 18.29
N LEU A 12 12.05 7.56 16.98
CA LEU A 12 13.20 7.79 16.11
C LEU A 12 13.51 9.28 15.97
N ARG A 13 12.49 10.12 15.81
CA ARG A 13 12.66 11.58 15.76
C ARG A 13 13.22 12.15 17.06
N GLN A 14 12.84 11.61 18.22
CA GLN A 14 13.47 11.97 19.53
C GLN A 14 14.96 11.61 19.60
N LYS A 15 15.41 10.70 18.76
CA LYS A 15 16.83 10.33 18.62
C LYS A 15 17.53 11.07 17.47
N ASN A 16 16.91 12.14 16.96
CA ASN A 16 17.36 12.99 15.86
C ASN A 16 17.45 12.28 14.49
N TYR A 17 16.71 11.19 14.26
CA TYR A 17 16.57 10.64 12.93
C TYR A 17 15.50 11.42 12.15
N SER A 18 15.80 11.67 10.86
CA SER A 18 14.80 12.13 9.89
C SER A 18 13.95 10.96 9.43
N VAL A 19 12.63 11.03 9.63
CA VAL A 19 11.72 9.89 9.41
C VAL A 19 10.59 10.26 8.49
N ALA A 20 10.50 9.58 7.33
CA ALA A 20 9.33 9.59 6.47
C ALA A 20 8.39 8.45 6.85
N LYS A 21 7.10 8.75 7.01
CA LYS A 21 6.06 7.75 7.30
C LYS A 21 5.05 7.69 6.17
N LEU A 22 4.89 6.49 5.60
CA LEU A 22 3.99 6.17 4.51
C LEU A 22 3.05 5.04 4.91
N SER A 23 1.83 5.08 4.44
CA SER A 23 0.90 3.95 4.43
C SER A 23 0.74 3.43 3.01
N ILE A 24 0.63 2.13 2.81
CA ILE A 24 0.26 1.60 1.49
C ILE A 24 -1.11 2.15 1.05
N ASP A 25 -1.99 2.46 2.00
CA ASP A 25 -3.31 3.07 1.77
C ASP A 25 -3.21 4.48 1.16
N ASP A 26 -2.07 5.18 1.32
CA ASP A 26 -1.85 6.50 0.72
C ASP A 26 -1.66 6.44 -0.80
N PHE A 27 -1.40 5.25 -1.33
CA PHE A 27 -1.18 4.99 -2.75
C PHE A 27 -2.39 4.37 -3.46
N TYR A 28 -3.57 4.36 -2.87
CA TYR A 28 -4.76 3.90 -3.61
C TYR A 28 -4.95 4.68 -4.91
N TYR A 29 -5.34 3.98 -5.96
CA TYR A 29 -5.80 4.63 -7.17
C TYR A 29 -7.01 5.54 -6.89
N SER A 30 -7.12 6.61 -7.68
CA SER A 30 -8.28 7.49 -7.65
C SER A 30 -9.58 6.71 -7.84
N LYS A 31 -10.68 7.26 -7.36
CA LYS A 31 -12.02 6.69 -7.54
C LYS A 31 -12.36 6.43 -9.01
N ALA A 32 -11.93 7.34 -9.91
CA ALA A 32 -12.12 7.19 -11.36
C ALA A 32 -11.36 5.97 -11.89
N LYS A 33 -10.09 5.79 -11.49
CA LYS A 33 -9.28 4.64 -11.92
C LYS A 33 -9.83 3.32 -11.40
N ARG A 34 -10.28 3.27 -10.15
CA ARG A 34 -10.90 2.06 -9.57
C ARG A 34 -12.23 1.71 -10.25
N ARG A 35 -13.03 2.70 -10.67
CA ARG A 35 -14.21 2.46 -11.51
C ARG A 35 -13.83 1.84 -12.84
N GLN A 36 -12.80 2.35 -13.51
CA GLN A 36 -12.30 1.78 -14.76
C GLN A 36 -11.90 0.31 -14.58
N LEU A 37 -11.16 -0.03 -13.50
CA LEU A 37 -10.80 -1.41 -13.16
C LEU A 37 -12.04 -2.27 -12.92
N ALA A 38 -13.05 -1.72 -12.25
CA ALA A 38 -14.31 -2.42 -12.00
C ALA A 38 -15.07 -2.73 -13.30
N ASP A 39 -15.07 -1.81 -14.23
CA ASP A 39 -15.79 -1.95 -15.52
C ASP A 39 -15.03 -2.88 -16.49
N THR A 40 -13.71 -2.98 -16.38
CA THR A 40 -12.88 -3.74 -17.34
C THR A 40 -12.42 -5.10 -16.83
N ILE A 41 -12.29 -5.28 -15.52
CA ILE A 41 -11.73 -6.50 -14.92
C ILE A 41 -12.78 -7.18 -14.03
N HIS A 42 -13.13 -6.57 -12.89
CA HIS A 42 -14.10 -7.16 -11.97
C HIS A 42 -14.77 -6.11 -11.07
N PRO A 43 -16.11 -6.15 -10.85
CA PRO A 43 -16.86 -5.15 -10.08
C PRO A 43 -16.31 -4.87 -8.67
N LEU A 44 -15.77 -5.87 -7.98
CA LEU A 44 -15.17 -5.73 -6.65
C LEU A 44 -13.98 -4.77 -6.60
N LEU A 45 -13.31 -4.49 -7.73
CA LEU A 45 -12.21 -3.52 -7.81
C LEU A 45 -12.66 -2.06 -7.71
N ARG A 46 -13.97 -1.79 -7.68
CA ARG A 46 -14.50 -0.46 -7.34
C ARG A 46 -14.15 -0.06 -5.92
N SER A 47 -14.14 -1.04 -5.01
CA SER A 47 -13.71 -0.83 -3.61
C SER A 47 -12.20 -0.83 -3.51
N ARG A 48 -11.67 0.10 -2.72
CA ARG A 48 -10.25 0.09 -2.34
C ARG A 48 -9.97 -1.03 -1.33
N GLY A 49 -8.73 -1.50 -1.26
CA GLY A 49 -8.31 -2.43 -0.19
C GLY A 49 -7.31 -3.47 -0.64
N VAL A 50 -7.63 -4.23 -1.67
CA VAL A 50 -6.83 -5.38 -2.12
C VAL A 50 -5.66 -4.98 -3.03
N PRO A 51 -4.63 -5.82 -3.17
CA PRO A 51 -3.62 -5.67 -4.22
C PRO A 51 -4.25 -5.45 -5.60
N GLY A 52 -3.66 -4.55 -6.38
CA GLY A 52 -4.20 -4.12 -7.68
C GLY A 52 -5.11 -2.88 -7.61
N THR A 53 -5.35 -2.33 -6.39
CA THR A 53 -6.08 -1.06 -6.21
C THR A 53 -5.17 0.10 -5.79
N HIS A 54 -3.85 -0.09 -5.85
CA HIS A 54 -2.82 0.90 -5.49
C HIS A 54 -1.94 1.24 -6.68
N ASP A 55 -1.43 2.45 -6.73
CA ASP A 55 -0.37 2.89 -7.63
C ASP A 55 1.01 2.50 -7.05
N VAL A 56 1.41 1.26 -7.29
CA VAL A 56 2.69 0.74 -6.81
C VAL A 56 3.86 1.42 -7.51
N GLY A 57 3.67 1.85 -8.76
CA GLY A 57 4.66 2.63 -9.49
C GLY A 57 4.97 3.95 -8.80
N LEU A 58 3.94 4.67 -8.36
CA LEU A 58 4.07 5.88 -7.56
C LEU A 58 4.77 5.59 -6.20
N ALA A 59 4.40 4.49 -5.53
CA ALA A 59 5.04 4.11 -4.27
C ALA A 59 6.54 3.87 -4.44
N LEU A 60 6.94 3.11 -5.45
CA LEU A 60 8.35 2.88 -5.79
C LEU A 60 9.09 4.19 -6.11
N GLN A 61 8.48 5.07 -6.89
CA GLN A 61 9.05 6.38 -7.22
C GLN A 61 9.27 7.23 -5.95
N VAL A 62 8.30 7.29 -5.05
CA VAL A 62 8.42 8.03 -3.79
C VAL A 62 9.52 7.46 -2.91
N LEU A 63 9.62 6.12 -2.79
CA LEU A 63 10.72 5.49 -2.03
C LEU A 63 12.09 5.84 -2.64
N GLN A 64 12.23 5.84 -3.96
CA GLN A 64 13.48 6.24 -4.63
C GLN A 64 13.82 7.71 -4.39
N GLN A 65 12.83 8.61 -4.43
CA GLN A 65 13.03 10.03 -4.11
C GLN A 65 13.48 10.22 -2.67
N LEU A 66 12.83 9.53 -1.70
CA LEU A 66 13.21 9.60 -0.29
C LEU A 66 14.62 9.07 -0.04
N ALA A 67 15.01 7.99 -0.72
CA ALA A 67 16.35 7.39 -0.58
C ALA A 67 17.45 8.27 -1.20
N ALA A 68 17.13 9.06 -2.21
CA ALA A 68 18.07 9.93 -2.91
C ALA A 68 18.07 11.38 -2.43
N ALA A 69 17.13 11.76 -1.52
CA ALA A 69 16.95 13.14 -1.10
C ALA A 69 18.14 13.69 -0.32
N GLU A 70 18.67 14.81 -0.79
CA GLU A 70 19.72 15.60 -0.13
C GLU A 70 19.12 16.75 0.68
N GLU A 71 19.96 17.50 1.40
CA GLU A 71 19.54 18.54 2.37
C GLU A 71 18.62 19.63 1.78
N ALA A 72 18.73 19.92 0.50
CA ALA A 72 17.93 20.92 -0.19
C ALA A 72 16.67 20.36 -0.88
N ASP A 73 16.51 19.05 -0.89
CA ASP A 73 15.42 18.41 -1.62
C ASP A 73 14.15 18.30 -0.75
N GLU A 74 13.01 18.55 -1.37
CA GLU A 74 11.70 18.33 -0.79
C GLU A 74 11.00 17.18 -1.51
N VAL A 75 10.62 16.14 -0.78
CA VAL A 75 9.87 15.00 -1.30
C VAL A 75 8.42 15.08 -0.87
N ARG A 76 7.51 15.04 -1.86
CA ARG A 76 6.06 15.01 -1.60
C ARG A 76 5.64 13.61 -1.20
N LEU A 77 4.85 13.53 -0.12
CA LEU A 77 4.26 12.30 0.38
C LEU A 77 2.79 12.23 -0.05
N PRO A 78 2.43 11.38 -1.02
CA PRO A 78 1.04 11.20 -1.43
C PRO A 78 0.13 10.88 -0.25
N ARG A 79 -1.13 11.31 -0.35
CA ARG A 79 -2.16 11.02 0.67
C ARG A 79 -3.47 10.66 0.01
N PHE A 80 -4.17 9.74 0.63
CA PHE A 80 -5.50 9.33 0.23
C PHE A 80 -6.52 9.73 1.30
N ASP A 81 -7.53 10.48 0.92
CA ASP A 81 -8.62 10.85 1.84
C ASP A 81 -9.74 9.81 1.77
N LYS A 82 -9.87 9.06 2.84
CA LYS A 82 -10.89 8.01 2.96
C LYS A 82 -12.32 8.56 3.07
N ALA A 83 -12.49 9.83 3.46
CA ALA A 83 -13.81 10.46 3.59
C ALA A 83 -14.43 10.79 2.22
N ILE A 84 -13.61 11.29 1.28
CA ILE A 84 -14.04 11.54 -0.09
C ILE A 84 -13.81 10.33 -1.02
N ASP A 85 -13.11 9.29 -0.52
CA ASP A 85 -12.73 8.07 -1.24
C ASP A 85 -11.89 8.36 -2.48
N ASP A 86 -10.94 9.32 -2.39
CA ASP A 86 -10.07 9.72 -3.50
C ASP A 86 -8.70 10.23 -3.03
N CYS A 87 -7.76 10.36 -3.98
CA CYS A 87 -6.45 10.94 -3.72
C CYS A 87 -6.57 12.41 -3.37
N LEU A 88 -5.75 12.89 -2.43
CA LEU A 88 -5.59 14.32 -2.24
C LEU A 88 -4.85 14.94 -3.43
N PRO A 89 -5.18 16.20 -3.80
CA PRO A 89 -4.39 16.92 -4.78
C PRO A 89 -2.99 17.20 -4.23
N ASP A 90 -2.05 17.33 -5.14
CA ASP A 90 -0.61 17.47 -4.83
C ASP A 90 -0.31 18.61 -3.85
N GLU A 91 -1.04 19.71 -3.96
CA GLU A 91 -0.87 20.90 -3.12
C GLU A 91 -1.33 20.71 -1.67
N ALA A 92 -2.16 19.67 -1.44
CA ALA A 92 -2.64 19.31 -0.10
C ALA A 92 -1.80 18.19 0.55
N CYS A 93 -0.83 17.62 -0.19
CA CYS A 93 0.06 16.59 0.32
C CYS A 93 1.20 17.19 1.15
N GLU A 94 1.59 16.48 2.21
CA GLU A 94 2.75 16.81 3.01
C GLU A 94 4.03 16.75 2.19
N GLN A 95 4.97 17.64 2.46
CA GLN A 95 6.34 17.59 1.95
C GLN A 95 7.30 17.36 3.11
N ILE A 96 8.33 16.55 2.86
CA ILE A 96 9.39 16.28 3.82
C ILE A 96 10.74 16.66 3.20
N GLN A 97 11.56 17.34 3.99
CA GLN A 97 12.90 17.77 3.57
C GLN A 97 13.91 16.64 3.85
N GLY A 98 14.81 16.40 2.87
CA GLY A 98 15.92 15.46 3.02
C GLY A 98 17.06 16.00 3.89
N PRO A 99 18.07 15.16 4.18
CA PRO A 99 18.09 13.73 3.91
C PRO A 99 17.18 12.94 4.84
N ILE A 100 16.73 11.75 4.39
CA ILE A 100 15.85 10.87 5.17
C ILE A 100 16.64 9.66 5.66
N ASP A 101 16.71 9.48 6.98
CA ASP A 101 17.42 8.36 7.60
C ASP A 101 16.58 7.07 7.64
N VAL A 102 15.27 7.20 7.82
CA VAL A 102 14.36 6.05 7.99
C VAL A 102 13.05 6.29 7.26
N VAL A 103 12.64 5.31 6.47
CA VAL A 103 11.30 5.27 5.88
C VAL A 103 10.50 4.16 6.57
N ILE A 104 9.33 4.49 7.11
CA ILE A 104 8.39 3.53 7.66
C ILE A 104 7.23 3.37 6.67
N LEU A 105 7.14 2.20 6.04
CA LEU A 105 6.00 1.82 5.20
C LEU A 105 5.10 0.86 5.98
N GLU A 106 3.87 1.26 6.28
CA GLU A 106 2.91 0.41 6.96
C GLU A 106 1.76 -0.02 6.05
N GLY A 107 1.19 -1.19 6.30
CA GLY A 107 0.06 -1.70 5.57
C GLY A 107 -0.41 -3.04 6.10
N TRP A 108 -1.65 -3.42 5.76
CA TRP A 108 -2.23 -4.66 6.27
C TRP A 108 -1.71 -5.91 5.55
N PHE A 109 -1.19 -5.77 4.34
CA PHE A 109 -0.62 -6.87 3.55
C PHE A 109 0.83 -6.61 3.09
N VAL A 110 1.52 -5.61 3.68
CA VAL A 110 2.94 -5.35 3.37
C VAL A 110 3.77 -6.59 3.68
N GLY A 111 4.58 -7.04 2.70
CA GLY A 111 5.40 -8.23 2.79
C GLY A 111 4.69 -9.55 2.46
N VAL A 112 3.40 -9.52 2.10
CA VAL A 112 2.66 -10.73 1.70
C VAL A 112 3.17 -11.24 0.35
N ARG A 113 3.29 -12.56 0.22
CA ARG A 113 3.66 -13.24 -1.01
C ARG A 113 2.43 -13.69 -1.79
N PRO A 114 2.50 -13.79 -3.12
CA PRO A 114 1.42 -14.39 -3.90
C PRO A 114 1.22 -15.84 -3.52
N GLN A 115 -0.01 -16.30 -3.69
CA GLN A 115 -0.38 -17.70 -3.51
C GLN A 115 -0.09 -18.50 -4.79
N GLU A 116 0.10 -19.81 -4.62
CA GLU A 116 0.15 -20.73 -5.73
C GLU A 116 -1.21 -20.79 -6.44
N GLU A 117 -1.19 -20.95 -7.77
CA GLU A 117 -2.40 -20.95 -8.60
C GLU A 117 -3.46 -21.98 -8.12
N ALA A 118 -3.01 -23.16 -7.68
CA ALA A 118 -3.89 -24.20 -7.15
C ALA A 118 -4.68 -23.76 -5.90
N ALA A 119 -4.15 -22.84 -5.11
CA ALA A 119 -4.82 -22.30 -3.93
C ALA A 119 -5.97 -21.35 -4.29
N LEU A 120 -5.97 -20.80 -5.50
CA LEU A 120 -7.00 -19.89 -5.99
C LEU A 120 -8.20 -20.63 -6.64
N ALA A 121 -8.10 -21.94 -6.84
CA ALA A 121 -9.11 -22.71 -7.57
C ALA A 121 -10.49 -22.73 -6.89
N GLN A 122 -10.52 -22.61 -5.56
CA GLN A 122 -11.76 -22.62 -4.79
C GLN A 122 -11.90 -21.35 -3.97
N PRO A 123 -13.11 -20.77 -3.86
CA PRO A 123 -13.37 -19.66 -2.98
C PRO A 123 -13.17 -20.06 -1.51
N ILE A 124 -12.57 -19.19 -0.71
CA ILE A 124 -12.29 -19.45 0.71
C ILE A 124 -13.29 -18.76 1.66
N ASN A 125 -14.19 -17.97 1.13
CA ASN A 125 -15.19 -17.22 1.91
C ASN A 125 -16.44 -16.95 1.06
N ALA A 126 -17.50 -16.45 1.70
CA ALA A 126 -18.77 -16.16 1.05
C ALA A 126 -18.63 -15.07 -0.04
N LEU A 127 -17.82 -14.03 0.18
CA LEU A 127 -17.61 -12.98 -0.82
C LEU A 127 -17.07 -13.55 -2.12
N GLU A 128 -16.06 -14.41 -2.05
CA GLU A 128 -15.49 -15.06 -3.23
C GLU A 128 -16.47 -16.03 -3.88
N ALA A 129 -17.25 -16.77 -3.08
CA ALA A 129 -18.24 -17.70 -3.60
C ALA A 129 -19.38 -16.99 -4.33
N ASP A 130 -19.87 -15.87 -3.77
CA ASP A 130 -21.05 -15.17 -4.27
C ASP A 130 -20.72 -14.14 -5.37
N GLU A 131 -19.59 -13.44 -5.24
CA GLU A 131 -19.25 -12.29 -6.08
C GLU A 131 -18.09 -12.59 -7.06
N ASP A 132 -17.31 -13.65 -6.86
CA ASP A 132 -16.16 -14.05 -7.68
C ASP A 132 -16.15 -15.55 -7.99
N SER A 133 -17.31 -16.08 -8.38
CA SER A 133 -17.51 -17.52 -8.63
C SER A 133 -16.59 -18.06 -9.75
N ASP A 134 -16.22 -17.22 -10.71
CA ASP A 134 -15.31 -17.55 -11.82
C ASP A 134 -13.81 -17.31 -11.49
N GLY A 135 -13.49 -16.78 -10.32
CA GLY A 135 -12.13 -16.61 -9.83
C GLY A 135 -11.35 -15.41 -10.37
N ARG A 136 -11.94 -14.64 -11.29
CA ARG A 136 -11.22 -13.55 -11.99
C ARG A 136 -10.71 -12.45 -11.04
N TRP A 137 -11.44 -12.16 -9.97
CA TRP A 137 -11.00 -11.15 -9.00
C TRP A 137 -9.79 -11.63 -8.20
N ARG A 138 -9.86 -12.84 -7.60
CA ARG A 138 -8.76 -13.37 -6.79
C ARG A 138 -7.52 -13.67 -7.64
N GLU A 139 -7.68 -14.14 -8.89
CA GLU A 139 -6.59 -14.31 -9.84
C GLU A 139 -5.92 -12.96 -10.18
N TYR A 140 -6.71 -11.93 -10.47
CA TYR A 140 -6.20 -10.58 -10.70
C TYR A 140 -5.44 -10.05 -9.48
N VAL A 141 -6.03 -10.12 -8.28
CA VAL A 141 -5.40 -9.69 -7.03
C VAL A 141 -4.06 -10.39 -6.82
N ASN A 142 -4.03 -11.71 -7.01
CA ASN A 142 -2.81 -12.50 -6.85
C ASN A 142 -1.76 -12.19 -7.92
N SER A 143 -2.16 -11.98 -9.17
CA SER A 143 -1.26 -11.59 -10.25
C SER A 143 -0.63 -10.23 -10.01
N GLN A 144 -1.40 -9.25 -9.52
CA GLN A 144 -0.88 -7.94 -9.15
C GLN A 144 0.11 -8.07 -7.99
N LEU A 145 -0.22 -8.86 -6.97
CA LEU A 145 0.67 -9.13 -5.84
C LEU A 145 1.98 -9.79 -6.28
N ALA A 146 1.95 -10.67 -7.26
CA ALA A 146 3.13 -11.33 -7.83
C ALA A 146 4.03 -10.40 -8.66
N ALA A 147 3.47 -9.30 -9.16
CA ALA A 147 4.18 -8.33 -9.99
C ALA A 147 4.83 -7.21 -9.14
N ASP A 148 4.39 -5.97 -9.33
CA ASP A 148 5.04 -4.76 -8.80
C ASP A 148 5.10 -4.69 -7.28
N TYR A 149 4.15 -5.33 -6.56
CA TYR A 149 4.20 -5.35 -5.09
C TYR A 149 5.41 -6.12 -4.55
N GLN A 150 5.88 -7.17 -5.23
CA GLN A 150 7.10 -7.85 -4.79
C GLN A 150 8.33 -6.97 -4.96
N ALA A 151 8.38 -6.13 -6.01
CA ALA A 151 9.44 -5.13 -6.20
C ALA A 151 9.40 -4.05 -5.09
N LEU A 152 8.19 -3.61 -4.69
CA LEU A 152 8.02 -2.68 -3.58
C LEU A 152 8.48 -3.31 -2.24
N PHE A 153 8.09 -4.55 -1.97
CA PHE A 153 8.45 -5.22 -0.73
C PHE A 153 9.93 -5.62 -0.67
N ALA A 154 10.58 -5.79 -1.81
CA ALA A 154 12.02 -6.02 -1.87
C ALA A 154 12.85 -4.78 -1.45
N GLN A 155 12.25 -3.58 -1.35
CA GLN A 155 12.90 -2.38 -0.83
C GLN A 155 12.99 -2.37 0.71
N LEU A 156 12.30 -3.28 1.39
CA LEU A 156 12.25 -3.30 2.85
C LEU A 156 13.49 -3.98 3.43
N ASP A 157 14.29 -3.27 4.21
CA ASP A 157 15.42 -3.83 4.96
C ASP A 157 14.94 -4.65 6.16
N THR A 158 13.81 -4.27 6.76
CA THR A 158 13.25 -4.92 7.95
C THR A 158 11.74 -4.98 7.87
N LEU A 159 11.16 -6.14 8.13
CA LEU A 159 9.72 -6.35 8.22
C LEU A 159 9.32 -6.66 9.66
N ILE A 160 8.40 -5.87 10.22
CA ILE A 160 7.78 -6.12 11.53
C ILE A 160 6.35 -6.56 11.32
N MET A 161 6.04 -7.80 11.67
CA MET A 161 4.69 -8.35 11.58
C MET A 161 4.00 -8.29 12.95
N LEU A 162 2.82 -7.67 12.98
CA LEU A 162 1.93 -7.71 14.15
C LEU A 162 0.93 -8.84 13.97
N GLN A 163 1.07 -9.87 14.79
CA GLN A 163 0.14 -11.00 14.81
C GLN A 163 -0.86 -10.82 15.96
N ALA A 164 -2.15 -10.74 15.64
CA ALA A 164 -3.20 -10.83 16.64
C ALA A 164 -3.33 -12.27 17.13
N PRO A 165 -3.55 -12.50 18.44
CA PRO A 165 -3.71 -13.85 19.00
C PRO A 165 -4.99 -14.56 18.55
N GLY A 166 -5.97 -13.83 18.04
CA GLY A 166 -7.24 -14.31 17.49
C GLY A 166 -8.11 -13.15 17.06
N PHE A 167 -9.19 -13.46 16.34
CA PHE A 167 -10.29 -12.54 16.03
C PHE A 167 -11.50 -12.92 16.92
N GLU A 168 -11.39 -12.74 18.22
CA GLU A 168 -12.50 -12.88 19.15
C GLU A 168 -13.16 -11.53 19.42
#